data_d372ed161b4e4cdf1eafcc8775849069
#
_entry.id   d372ed161b4e4cdf1eafcc8775849069
#
_cell.length_a   1.000
_cell.length_b   1.000
_cell.length_c   1.000
_cell.angle_alpha   90.00
_cell.angle_beta   90.00
_cell.angle_gamma   90.00
#
_symmetry.space_group_name_H-M   'P 1'
#
loop_
_entity.id
_entity.type
_entity.pdbx_description
1 polymer ?
#
loop_
_entity_poly.entity_id
_entity_poly.type
_entity_poly.pdbx_seq_one_letter_code
_entity_poly.pdbx_strand_id
1 'polypeptide(L)'
;MSTRKKQLNTMLRAFKQWGPGKRPVIAIVDWEGLPTAPEFDMFKTYFEDNGVKTVICDPRILEFRRGRLYANGTAVNLVYRRVLTSELLARGAETRALLDAYMAGAVCVINSFRAKLLHKKLSLALLSDERYAKLYTAQQRAAIRRHIPWTRRVRPELADDIIRRRRQLVLKPNDEYGGKGVILGWTTGPAEWEKAVAEAAAGCYVVQEAVEIPKVKFPVALESLQYIDLAVDLDPYLFNGRAGGFMTRVSAEALLNVTAGAGSLVPTFVIEGSA
;
A
#
# COMPACT_ATOMS: atom_id res chain seq x y z
N MET A 1 -13.44 -14.74 11.41
CA MET A 1 -12.70 -13.81 12.31
C MET A 1 -12.60 -12.46 11.60
N SER A 2 -12.98 -11.36 12.24
CA SER A 2 -12.98 -10.02 11.63
C SER A 2 -11.57 -9.55 11.27
N THR A 3 -11.44 -8.74 10.21
CA THR A 3 -10.17 -8.17 9.73
C THR A 3 -9.43 -7.41 10.83
N ARG A 4 -10.11 -6.54 11.59
CA ARG A 4 -9.50 -5.79 12.70
C ARG A 4 -8.92 -6.68 13.80
N LYS A 5 -9.56 -7.84 14.10
CA LYS A 5 -9.03 -8.81 15.05
C LYS A 5 -7.76 -9.50 14.52
N LYS A 6 -7.73 -9.83 13.23
CA LYS A 6 -6.53 -10.38 12.57
C LYS A 6 -5.39 -9.38 12.59
N GLN A 7 -5.69 -8.10 12.33
CA GLN A 7 -4.71 -7.01 12.37
C GLN A 7 -4.08 -6.89 13.77
N LEU A 8 -4.89 -6.69 14.82
CA LEU A 8 -4.38 -6.57 16.17
C LEU A 8 -3.54 -7.78 16.58
N ASN A 9 -4.05 -9.00 16.35
CA ASN A 9 -3.33 -10.22 16.68
C ASN A 9 -1.98 -10.33 15.95
N THR A 10 -1.92 -9.87 14.70
CA THR A 10 -0.68 -9.88 13.91
C THR A 10 0.33 -8.88 14.45
N MET A 11 -0.13 -7.69 14.82
CA MET A 11 0.70 -6.66 15.44
C MET A 11 1.26 -7.14 16.77
N LEU A 12 0.42 -7.72 17.64
CA LEU A 12 0.84 -8.27 18.93
C LEU A 12 1.82 -9.44 18.79
N ARG A 13 1.64 -10.29 17.76
CA ARG A 13 2.59 -11.37 17.47
C ARG A 13 3.95 -10.83 17.05
N ALA A 14 3.99 -9.86 16.15
CA ALA A 14 5.22 -9.22 15.72
C ALA A 14 5.92 -8.51 16.89
N PHE A 15 5.16 -7.83 17.74
CA PHE A 15 5.67 -7.20 18.95
C PHE A 15 6.27 -8.22 19.93
N LYS A 16 5.61 -9.34 20.15
CA LYS A 16 6.12 -10.42 21.01
C LYS A 16 7.45 -10.99 20.50
N GLN A 17 7.60 -11.10 19.18
CA GLN A 17 8.86 -11.54 18.56
C GLN A 17 9.97 -10.51 18.73
N TRP A 18 9.64 -9.20 18.64
CA TRP A 18 10.60 -8.13 18.80
C TRP A 18 11.05 -7.94 20.26
N GLY A 19 10.14 -8.02 21.23
CA GLY A 19 10.44 -7.77 22.64
C GLY A 19 9.69 -8.72 23.56
N PRO A 20 10.15 -9.98 23.72
CA PRO A 20 9.47 -10.93 24.59
C PRO A 20 9.40 -10.42 26.04
N GLY A 21 8.27 -10.69 26.70
CA GLY A 21 8.01 -10.27 28.09
C GLY A 21 7.55 -8.82 28.29
N LYS A 22 7.57 -7.99 27.24
CA LYS A 22 7.07 -6.60 27.33
C LYS A 22 5.56 -6.54 27.12
N ARG A 23 4.92 -5.52 27.70
CA ARG A 23 3.53 -5.15 27.40
C ARG A 23 3.52 -4.11 26.28
N PRO A 24 2.67 -4.25 25.23
CA PRO A 24 2.58 -3.29 24.16
C PRO A 24 1.86 -2.03 24.62
N VAL A 25 2.38 -0.88 24.23
CA VAL A 25 1.70 0.42 24.21
C VAL A 25 1.82 0.94 22.80
N ILE A 26 0.70 1.06 22.10
CA ILE A 26 0.67 1.38 20.66
C ILE A 26 0.64 2.90 20.46
N ALA A 27 1.47 3.40 19.53
CA ALA A 27 1.25 4.70 18.90
C ALA A 27 0.80 4.48 17.46
N ILE A 28 -0.38 4.98 17.10
CA ILE A 28 -0.80 5.13 15.69
C ILE A 28 -0.23 6.46 15.21
N VAL A 29 0.70 6.42 14.23
CA VAL A 29 1.47 7.59 13.83
C VAL A 29 1.16 7.97 12.40
N ASP A 30 0.58 9.15 12.20
CA ASP A 30 0.34 9.79 10.91
C ASP A 30 0.27 11.31 11.08
N TRP A 31 0.23 12.04 9.97
CA TRP A 31 0.06 13.48 10.00
C TRP A 31 -1.30 13.88 10.55
N GLU A 32 -1.33 14.98 11.29
CA GLU A 32 -2.57 15.56 11.76
C GLU A 32 -3.42 16.11 10.58
N GLY A 33 -4.75 16.03 10.69
CA GLY A 33 -5.68 16.61 9.72
C GLY A 33 -5.93 15.78 8.46
N LEU A 34 -5.47 14.53 8.41
CA LEU A 34 -5.72 13.64 7.27
C LEU A 34 -7.17 13.11 7.24
N PRO A 35 -7.74 12.86 6.04
CA PRO A 35 -9.07 12.25 5.89
C PRO A 35 -9.21 10.86 6.53
N THR A 36 -8.09 10.20 6.85
CA THR A 36 -8.04 8.89 7.51
C THR A 36 -8.16 8.94 9.03
N ALA A 37 -8.21 10.12 9.64
CA ALA A 37 -8.28 10.28 11.10
C ALA A 37 -9.42 9.48 11.77
N PRO A 38 -10.66 9.42 11.22
CA PRO A 38 -11.75 8.62 11.82
C PRO A 38 -11.42 7.11 11.90
N GLU A 39 -10.64 6.59 10.94
CA GLU A 39 -10.16 5.19 10.98
C GLU A 39 -9.27 4.94 12.20
N PHE A 40 -8.42 5.92 12.57
CA PHE A 40 -7.50 5.78 13.71
C PHE A 40 -8.24 5.77 15.04
N ASP A 41 -9.30 6.57 15.19
CA ASP A 41 -10.16 6.54 16.36
C ASP A 41 -10.85 5.19 16.53
N MET A 42 -11.35 4.62 15.43
CA MET A 42 -11.93 3.28 15.44
C MET A 42 -10.90 2.20 15.82
N PHE A 43 -9.66 2.31 15.35
CA PHE A 43 -8.59 1.39 15.76
C PHE A 43 -8.21 1.57 17.22
N LYS A 44 -8.06 2.80 17.68
CA LYS A 44 -7.74 3.10 19.08
C LYS A 44 -8.78 2.49 20.01
N THR A 45 -10.06 2.78 19.78
CA THR A 45 -11.17 2.21 20.56
C THR A 45 -11.10 0.69 20.58
N TYR A 46 -10.98 0.06 19.40
CA TYR A 46 -10.92 -1.40 19.31
C TYR A 46 -9.69 -2.01 20.01
N PHE A 47 -8.52 -1.35 19.95
CA PHE A 47 -7.31 -1.86 20.62
C PHE A 47 -7.43 -1.71 22.14
N GLU A 48 -7.99 -0.61 22.62
CA GLU A 48 -8.23 -0.38 24.06
C GLU A 48 -9.28 -1.33 24.62
N ASP A 49 -10.37 -1.60 23.92
CA ASP A 49 -11.37 -2.62 24.26
C ASP A 49 -10.76 -4.03 24.36
N ASN A 50 -9.65 -4.29 23.68
CA ASN A 50 -8.90 -5.52 23.77
C ASN A 50 -7.68 -5.44 24.72
N GLY A 51 -7.65 -4.44 25.62
CA GLY A 51 -6.66 -4.32 26.69
C GLY A 51 -5.30 -3.76 26.27
N VAL A 52 -5.21 -3.12 25.07
CA VAL A 52 -3.96 -2.56 24.57
C VAL A 52 -4.03 -1.03 24.57
N LYS A 53 -3.30 -0.39 25.49
CA LYS A 53 -3.21 1.07 25.55
C LYS A 53 -2.73 1.63 24.23
N THR A 54 -3.45 2.64 23.69
CA THR A 54 -3.20 3.20 22.36
C THR A 54 -3.25 4.72 22.38
N VAL A 55 -2.31 5.37 21.72
CA VAL A 55 -2.30 6.82 21.46
C VAL A 55 -2.25 7.07 19.97
N ILE A 56 -2.89 8.15 19.50
CA ILE A 56 -2.79 8.64 18.12
C ILE A 56 -1.93 9.89 18.19
N CYS A 57 -0.97 10.02 17.27
CA CYS A 57 -0.11 11.19 17.28
C CYS A 57 0.49 11.52 15.90
N ASP A 58 0.79 12.80 15.74
CA ASP A 58 1.63 13.30 14.64
C ASP A 58 3.10 12.88 14.87
N PRO A 59 3.86 12.51 13.84
CA PRO A 59 5.26 12.12 13.99
C PRO A 59 6.16 13.23 14.58
N ARG A 60 5.78 14.50 14.44
CA ARG A 60 6.54 15.67 14.94
C ARG A 60 6.52 15.81 16.45
N ILE A 61 5.48 15.27 17.12
CA ILE A 61 5.38 15.34 18.59
C ILE A 61 6.03 14.17 19.31
N LEU A 62 6.61 13.23 18.57
CA LEU A 62 7.34 12.11 19.14
C LEU A 62 8.65 12.60 19.77
N GLU A 63 8.98 12.07 20.93
CA GLU A 63 10.24 12.34 21.63
C GLU A 63 11.00 11.04 21.87
N PHE A 64 12.25 10.98 21.43
CA PHE A 64 13.14 9.88 21.80
C PHE A 64 14.12 10.34 22.86
N ARG A 65 13.94 9.86 24.08
CA ARG A 65 14.78 10.24 25.22
C ARG A 65 15.02 9.07 26.18
N ARG A 66 16.22 8.99 26.74
CA ARG A 66 16.62 7.94 27.71
C ARG A 66 16.33 6.52 27.17
N GLY A 67 16.54 6.27 25.86
CA GLY A 67 16.33 4.98 25.23
C GLY A 67 14.86 4.55 25.08
N ARG A 68 13.91 5.49 25.18
CA ARG A 68 12.46 5.23 25.03
C ARG A 68 11.82 6.26 24.11
N LEU A 69 10.84 5.81 23.34
CA LEU A 69 9.98 6.68 22.54
C LEU A 69 8.75 7.10 23.34
N TYR A 70 8.40 8.39 23.26
CA TYR A 70 7.23 8.96 23.92
C TYR A 70 6.32 9.61 22.87
N ALA A 71 5.02 9.47 23.07
CA ALA A 71 3.95 10.14 22.35
C ALA A 71 3.03 10.83 23.35
N ASN A 72 2.91 12.16 23.31
CA ASN A 72 2.14 12.94 24.30
C ASN A 72 2.47 12.56 25.75
N GLY A 73 3.75 12.47 26.08
CA GLY A 73 4.22 12.08 27.42
C GLY A 73 4.04 10.59 27.78
N THR A 74 3.34 9.80 26.98
CA THR A 74 3.17 8.36 27.18
C THR A 74 4.31 7.60 26.54
N ALA A 75 5.01 6.75 27.31
CA ALA A 75 6.02 5.85 26.76
C ALA A 75 5.36 4.80 25.84
N VAL A 76 5.81 4.71 24.61
CA VAL A 76 5.30 3.78 23.59
C VAL A 76 6.41 2.85 23.12
N ASN A 77 6.08 1.61 22.79
CA ASN A 77 7.04 0.60 22.37
C ASN A 77 6.59 -0.18 21.12
N LEU A 78 5.40 0.10 20.61
CA LEU A 78 4.87 -0.43 19.37
C LEU A 78 4.29 0.73 18.55
N VAL A 79 4.86 0.98 17.38
CA VAL A 79 4.36 2.00 16.45
C VAL A 79 3.60 1.32 15.32
N TYR A 80 2.33 1.66 15.17
CA TYR A 80 1.57 1.41 13.94
C TYR A 80 1.79 2.61 13.01
N ARG A 81 2.77 2.48 12.13
CA ARG A 81 3.17 3.54 11.22
C ARG A 81 2.22 3.63 10.03
N ARG A 82 1.51 4.72 9.93
CA ARG A 82 0.66 5.08 8.78
C ARG A 82 1.36 6.07 7.86
N VAL A 83 2.05 7.02 8.44
CA VAL A 83 2.87 8.01 7.71
C VAL A 83 3.86 7.33 6.76
N LEU A 84 4.02 7.87 5.55
CA LEU A 84 4.90 7.32 4.54
C LEU A 84 6.38 7.53 4.89
N THR A 85 7.22 6.56 4.52
CA THR A 85 8.68 6.67 4.72
C THR A 85 9.27 7.86 3.96
N SER A 86 8.80 8.12 2.73
CA SER A 86 9.24 9.26 1.92
C SER A 86 8.94 10.61 2.58
N GLU A 87 7.78 10.73 3.21
CA GLU A 87 7.37 11.94 3.93
C GLU A 87 8.21 12.16 5.19
N LEU A 88 8.46 11.10 5.96
CA LEU A 88 9.36 11.16 7.13
C LEU A 88 10.78 11.58 6.73
N LEU A 89 11.30 11.08 5.61
CA LEU A 89 12.63 11.45 5.12
C LEU A 89 12.68 12.89 4.62
N ALA A 90 11.63 13.36 3.93
CA ALA A 90 11.54 14.74 3.45
C ALA A 90 11.50 15.75 4.62
N ARG A 91 10.95 15.36 5.77
CA ARG A 91 10.87 16.18 6.99
C ARG A 91 11.81 15.66 8.09
N GLY A 92 12.98 15.17 7.71
CA GLY A 92 13.88 14.42 8.57
C GLY A 92 14.21 15.07 9.92
N ALA A 93 14.38 16.40 9.98
CA ALA A 93 14.67 17.11 11.23
C ALA A 93 13.46 17.07 12.21
N GLU A 94 12.24 17.23 11.69
CA GLU A 94 11.02 17.30 12.50
C GLU A 94 10.57 15.92 13.01
N THR A 95 10.95 14.86 12.31
CA THR A 95 10.47 13.48 12.57
C THR A 95 11.57 12.54 13.06
N ARG A 96 12.72 13.11 13.42
CA ARG A 96 13.94 12.38 13.77
C ARG A 96 13.74 11.37 14.90
N ALA A 97 12.91 11.71 15.89
CA ALA A 97 12.70 10.89 17.08
C ALA A 97 12.25 9.45 16.75
N LEU A 98 11.35 9.28 15.77
CA LEU A 98 10.90 7.95 15.36
C LEU A 98 12.03 7.13 14.73
N LEU A 99 12.82 7.76 13.86
CA LEU A 99 13.93 7.09 13.19
C LEU A 99 15.01 6.70 14.20
N ASP A 100 15.37 7.60 15.10
CA ASP A 100 16.39 7.33 16.13
C ASP A 100 15.94 6.20 17.08
N ALA A 101 14.68 6.20 17.51
CA ALA A 101 14.12 5.13 18.32
C ALA A 101 14.13 3.77 17.57
N TYR A 102 13.82 3.77 16.29
CA TYR A 102 13.87 2.57 15.44
C TYR A 102 15.29 2.05 15.28
N MET A 103 16.25 2.93 14.96
CA MET A 103 17.67 2.56 14.79
C MET A 103 18.30 2.07 16.08
N ALA A 104 17.87 2.61 17.22
CA ALA A 104 18.30 2.15 18.54
C ALA A 104 17.64 0.82 18.98
N GLY A 105 16.73 0.25 18.17
CA GLY A 105 15.97 -0.95 18.56
C GLY A 105 15.03 -0.71 19.76
N ALA A 106 14.69 0.54 20.05
CA ALA A 106 13.90 0.91 21.23
C ALA A 106 12.38 0.76 21.02
N VAL A 107 11.94 0.60 19.76
CA VAL A 107 10.53 0.49 19.38
C VAL A 107 10.32 -0.53 18.27
N CYS A 108 9.25 -1.30 18.37
CA CYS A 108 8.74 -2.14 17.29
C CYS A 108 7.93 -1.27 16.31
N VAL A 109 8.29 -1.25 15.04
CA VAL A 109 7.56 -0.46 14.02
C VAL A 109 6.86 -1.38 13.03
N ILE A 110 5.55 -1.23 12.87
CA ILE A 110 4.69 -1.98 11.96
C ILE A 110 3.90 -1.01 11.06
N ASN A 111 3.99 -1.09 9.74
CA ASN A 111 5.00 -1.85 8.99
C ASN A 111 6.36 -1.17 9.13
N SER A 112 7.41 -1.96 9.23
CA SER A 112 8.78 -1.44 9.40
C SER A 112 9.22 -0.62 8.18
N PHE A 113 10.31 0.15 8.31
CA PHE A 113 10.87 0.90 7.18
C PHE A 113 11.31 -0.02 6.01
N ARG A 114 11.70 -1.27 6.29
CA ARG A 114 12.03 -2.26 5.26
C ARG A 114 10.83 -2.62 4.35
N ALA A 115 9.60 -2.50 4.85
CA ALA A 115 8.40 -2.73 4.04
C ALA A 115 8.29 -1.77 2.84
N LYS A 116 8.96 -0.61 2.89
CA LYS A 116 9.05 0.34 1.78
C LYS A 116 9.66 -0.28 0.52
N LEU A 117 10.55 -1.26 0.64
CA LEU A 117 11.12 -1.97 -0.52
C LEU A 117 10.04 -2.72 -1.31
N LEU A 118 9.05 -3.32 -0.61
CA LEU A 118 7.94 -4.03 -1.24
C LEU A 118 6.87 -3.09 -1.80
N HIS A 119 6.75 -1.89 -1.26
CA HIS A 119 5.85 -0.85 -1.78
C HIS A 119 6.30 -0.33 -3.15
N LYS A 120 7.61 -0.33 -3.44
CA LYS A 120 8.17 0.16 -4.70
C LYS A 120 7.82 -0.77 -5.85
N LYS A 121 7.30 -0.22 -6.95
CA LYS A 121 6.85 -0.98 -8.12
C LYS A 121 7.99 -1.68 -8.86
N LEU A 122 9.24 -1.23 -8.68
CA LEU A 122 10.43 -1.95 -9.17
C LEU A 122 10.57 -3.36 -8.59
N SER A 123 9.96 -3.66 -7.44
CA SER A 123 9.89 -5.04 -6.93
C SER A 123 9.19 -5.98 -7.91
N LEU A 124 8.13 -5.49 -8.61
CA LEU A 124 7.44 -6.27 -9.66
C LEU A 124 8.33 -6.48 -10.89
N ALA A 125 9.16 -5.48 -11.23
CA ALA A 125 10.13 -5.62 -12.32
C ALA A 125 11.19 -6.68 -11.99
N LEU A 126 11.65 -6.73 -10.73
CA LEU A 126 12.57 -7.77 -10.28
C LEU A 126 11.95 -9.16 -10.34
N LEU A 127 10.70 -9.29 -9.87
CA LEU A 127 9.97 -10.56 -9.87
C LEU A 127 9.73 -11.10 -11.29
N SER A 128 9.33 -10.25 -12.23
CA SER A 128 8.97 -10.65 -13.60
C SER A 128 10.15 -10.74 -14.56
N ASP A 129 11.38 -10.49 -14.11
CA ASP A 129 12.58 -10.55 -14.95
C ASP A 129 13.25 -11.92 -14.86
N GLU A 130 13.25 -12.66 -15.97
CA GLU A 130 13.81 -14.01 -16.06
C GLU A 130 15.31 -14.09 -15.69
N ARG A 131 16.05 -12.99 -15.75
CA ARG A 131 17.46 -12.93 -15.29
C ARG A 131 17.59 -13.29 -13.81
N TYR A 132 16.56 -13.07 -13.03
CA TYR A 132 16.49 -13.36 -11.59
C TYR A 132 15.75 -14.66 -11.27
N ALA A 133 15.30 -15.42 -12.27
CA ALA A 133 14.52 -16.64 -12.08
C ALA A 133 15.20 -17.67 -11.15
N LYS A 134 16.54 -17.70 -11.14
CA LYS A 134 17.32 -18.58 -10.26
C LYS A 134 17.18 -18.28 -8.77
N LEU A 135 16.68 -17.09 -8.38
CA LEU A 135 16.42 -16.73 -6.99
C LEU A 135 15.13 -17.35 -6.43
N TYR A 136 14.31 -17.94 -7.29
CA TYR A 136 12.98 -18.45 -6.95
C TYR A 136 12.88 -19.96 -7.17
N THR A 137 12.15 -20.64 -6.30
CA THR A 137 11.78 -22.05 -6.50
C THR A 137 10.89 -22.22 -7.74
N ALA A 138 10.74 -23.44 -8.24
CA ALA A 138 9.84 -23.71 -9.37
C ALA A 138 8.39 -23.27 -9.10
N GLN A 139 7.89 -23.52 -7.87
CA GLN A 139 6.55 -23.09 -7.45
C GLN A 139 6.40 -21.57 -7.42
N GLN A 140 7.40 -20.88 -6.89
CA GLN A 140 7.41 -19.39 -6.87
C GLN A 140 7.44 -18.81 -8.28
N ARG A 141 8.27 -19.37 -9.20
CA ARG A 141 8.29 -18.95 -10.60
C ARG A 141 6.93 -19.16 -11.30
N ALA A 142 6.27 -20.29 -11.04
CA ALA A 142 4.93 -20.53 -11.57
C ALA A 142 3.92 -19.49 -11.06
N ALA A 143 3.95 -19.17 -9.76
CA ALA A 143 3.10 -18.14 -9.18
C ALA A 143 3.39 -16.75 -9.75
N ILE A 144 4.66 -16.38 -9.88
CA ILE A 144 5.09 -15.09 -10.48
C ILE A 144 4.54 -14.97 -11.90
N ARG A 145 4.80 -15.96 -12.78
CA ARG A 145 4.32 -15.93 -14.16
C ARG A 145 2.80 -15.84 -14.27
N ARG A 146 2.09 -16.44 -13.34
CA ARG A 146 0.61 -16.45 -13.34
C ARG A 146 -0.01 -15.15 -12.86
N HIS A 147 0.64 -14.43 -11.94
CA HIS A 147 0.01 -13.35 -11.19
C HIS A 147 0.71 -11.99 -11.32
N ILE A 148 1.96 -11.95 -11.78
CA ILE A 148 2.71 -10.70 -11.93
C ILE A 148 2.81 -10.36 -13.41
N PRO A 149 2.16 -9.27 -13.88
CA PRO A 149 2.28 -8.81 -15.25
C PRO A 149 3.73 -8.47 -15.59
N TRP A 150 4.11 -8.64 -16.86
CA TRP A 150 5.42 -8.20 -17.30
C TRP A 150 5.66 -6.74 -16.89
N THR A 151 6.76 -6.51 -16.18
CA THR A 151 7.11 -5.21 -15.62
C THR A 151 8.59 -4.96 -15.84
N ARG A 152 8.97 -3.76 -16.29
CA ARG A 152 10.37 -3.35 -16.42
C ARG A 152 10.57 -1.92 -15.92
N ARG A 153 11.77 -1.62 -15.46
CA ARG A 153 12.19 -0.23 -15.29
C ARG A 153 12.23 0.42 -16.66
N VAL A 154 11.65 1.61 -16.80
CA VAL A 154 11.77 2.39 -18.03
C VAL A 154 13.22 2.85 -18.17
N ARG A 155 13.81 2.57 -19.34
CA ARG A 155 15.17 2.95 -19.71
C ARG A 155 15.20 3.32 -21.18
N PRO A 156 16.16 4.15 -21.61
CA PRO A 156 16.27 4.55 -23.03
C PRO A 156 16.28 3.36 -24.00
N GLU A 157 16.93 2.25 -23.63
CA GLU A 157 17.07 1.07 -24.51
C GLU A 157 15.73 0.35 -24.74
N LEU A 158 14.71 0.62 -23.94
CA LEU A 158 13.37 0.04 -24.07
C LEU A 158 12.36 1.02 -24.68
N ALA A 159 12.75 2.28 -24.94
CA ALA A 159 11.83 3.34 -25.34
C ALA A 159 11.04 2.99 -26.60
N ASP A 160 11.71 2.53 -27.66
CA ASP A 160 11.07 2.20 -28.94
C ASP A 160 10.05 1.06 -28.82
N ASP A 161 10.36 0.04 -28.00
CA ASP A 161 9.41 -1.06 -27.75
C ASP A 161 8.20 -0.59 -26.94
N ILE A 162 8.42 0.25 -25.94
CA ILE A 162 7.36 0.83 -25.10
C ILE A 162 6.46 1.73 -25.96
N ILE A 163 7.02 2.55 -26.85
CA ILE A 163 6.26 3.44 -27.73
C ILE A 163 5.39 2.61 -28.68
N ARG A 164 5.97 1.59 -29.31
CA ARG A 164 5.26 0.69 -30.24
C ARG A 164 4.11 -0.05 -29.58
N ARG A 165 4.31 -0.54 -28.36
CA ARG A 165 3.32 -1.32 -27.57
C ARG A 165 2.36 -0.46 -26.76
N ARG A 166 2.25 0.82 -27.01
CA ARG A 166 1.50 1.82 -26.24
C ARG A 166 0.17 1.30 -25.67
N ARG A 167 -0.68 0.73 -26.52
CA ARG A 167 -2.04 0.31 -26.12
C ARG A 167 -2.07 -0.85 -25.11
N GLN A 168 -0.96 -1.55 -24.93
CA GLN A 168 -0.83 -2.71 -24.06
C GLN A 168 -0.12 -2.37 -22.75
N LEU A 169 0.30 -1.12 -22.56
CA LEU A 169 1.21 -0.75 -21.48
C LEU A 169 0.69 0.40 -20.63
N VAL A 170 1.15 0.42 -19.40
CA VAL A 170 0.95 1.51 -18.44
C VAL A 170 2.30 1.94 -17.86
N LEU A 171 2.51 3.26 -17.74
CA LEU A 171 3.65 3.82 -17.02
C LEU A 171 3.23 4.15 -15.59
N LYS A 172 4.08 3.80 -14.62
CA LYS A 172 3.81 4.04 -13.20
C LYS A 172 5.07 4.57 -12.51
N PRO A 173 4.99 5.68 -11.75
CA PRO A 173 6.12 6.09 -10.90
C PRO A 173 6.45 4.96 -9.91
N ASN A 174 7.74 4.75 -9.66
CA ASN A 174 8.17 3.69 -8.75
C ASN A 174 7.66 3.86 -7.31
N ASP A 175 7.54 5.10 -6.83
CA ASP A 175 7.29 5.42 -5.42
C ASP A 175 6.17 6.44 -5.23
N GLU A 176 5.04 6.21 -5.89
CA GLU A 176 3.82 7.01 -5.73
C GLU A 176 2.62 6.12 -5.42
N TYR A 177 1.54 6.71 -4.95
CA TYR A 177 0.30 6.05 -4.57
C TYR A 177 -0.93 6.81 -5.10
N GLY A 178 -2.12 6.23 -4.93
CA GLY A 178 -3.38 6.89 -5.30
C GLY A 178 -3.52 7.23 -6.79
N GLY A 179 -2.85 6.49 -7.68
CA GLY A 179 -2.91 6.73 -9.13
C GLY A 179 -2.09 7.92 -9.62
N LYS A 180 -1.43 8.66 -8.73
CA LYS A 180 -0.63 9.83 -9.10
C LYS A 180 0.49 9.46 -10.06
N GLY A 181 0.57 10.17 -11.19
CA GLY A 181 1.59 9.97 -12.23
C GLY A 181 1.47 8.66 -13.01
N VAL A 182 0.35 7.93 -12.88
CA VAL A 182 0.05 6.75 -13.71
C VAL A 182 -0.46 7.23 -15.06
N ILE A 183 0.13 6.71 -16.14
CA ILE A 183 -0.22 7.05 -17.53
C ILE A 183 -0.66 5.78 -18.25
N LEU A 184 -1.92 5.76 -18.71
CA LEU A 184 -2.53 4.63 -19.39
C LEU A 184 -2.30 4.76 -20.89
N GLY A 185 -1.50 3.86 -21.48
CA GLY A 185 -1.12 3.99 -22.89
C GLY A 185 -2.29 3.90 -23.87
N TRP A 186 -3.39 3.23 -23.51
CA TRP A 186 -4.58 3.12 -24.37
C TRP A 186 -5.46 4.38 -24.37
N THR A 187 -5.35 5.25 -23.37
CA THR A 187 -6.08 6.52 -23.31
C THR A 187 -5.25 7.72 -23.73
N THR A 188 -3.93 7.57 -23.85
CA THR A 188 -2.97 8.65 -24.14
C THR A 188 -2.69 8.71 -25.64
N GLY A 189 -2.61 9.90 -26.23
CA GLY A 189 -2.27 10.10 -27.64
C GLY A 189 -0.83 9.66 -27.97
N PRO A 190 -0.49 9.35 -29.26
CA PRO A 190 0.86 8.89 -29.62
C PRO A 190 1.97 9.85 -29.20
N ALA A 191 1.88 11.11 -29.56
CA ALA A 191 2.90 12.13 -29.25
C ALA A 191 3.05 12.38 -27.75
N GLU A 192 1.92 12.40 -27.02
CA GLU A 192 1.93 12.55 -25.57
C GLU A 192 2.57 11.32 -24.89
N TRP A 193 2.31 10.12 -25.41
CA TRP A 193 2.91 8.89 -24.91
C TRP A 193 4.43 8.86 -25.12
N GLU A 194 4.93 9.26 -26.30
CA GLU A 194 6.37 9.38 -26.58
C GLU A 194 7.05 10.33 -25.58
N LYS A 195 6.45 11.49 -25.34
CA LYS A 195 6.92 12.43 -24.34
C LYS A 195 6.95 11.80 -22.94
N ALA A 196 5.87 11.13 -22.55
CA ALA A 196 5.77 10.45 -21.25
C ALA A 196 6.83 9.34 -21.09
N VAL A 197 7.13 8.59 -22.15
CA VAL A 197 8.19 7.58 -22.14
C VAL A 197 9.57 8.21 -21.95
N ALA A 198 9.86 9.32 -22.62
CA ALA A 198 11.11 10.04 -22.46
C ALA A 198 11.28 10.58 -21.02
N GLU A 199 10.24 11.18 -20.46
CA GLU A 199 10.24 11.66 -19.06
C GLU A 199 10.38 10.48 -18.07
N ALA A 200 9.70 9.38 -18.31
CA ALA A 200 9.79 8.18 -17.50
C ALA A 200 11.19 7.53 -17.53
N ALA A 201 11.88 7.59 -18.66
CA ALA A 201 13.25 7.09 -18.83
C ALA A 201 14.27 7.95 -18.05
N ALA A 202 14.06 9.26 -17.99
CA ALA A 202 14.87 10.18 -17.20
C ALA A 202 14.57 10.07 -15.69
N GLY A 203 13.36 9.62 -15.34
CA GLY A 203 12.89 9.45 -13.97
C GLY A 203 13.06 8.03 -13.41
N CYS A 204 12.31 7.75 -12.36
CA CYS A 204 12.24 6.41 -11.78
C CYS A 204 10.84 5.82 -11.98
N TYR A 205 10.58 5.32 -13.17
CA TYR A 205 9.32 4.72 -13.58
C TYR A 205 9.47 3.24 -13.90
N VAL A 206 8.37 2.52 -13.76
CA VAL A 206 8.19 1.21 -14.36
C VAL A 206 7.19 1.29 -15.52
N VAL A 207 7.39 0.47 -16.53
CA VAL A 207 6.39 0.11 -17.54
C VAL A 207 5.87 -1.27 -17.20
N GLN A 208 4.56 -1.45 -17.30
CA GLN A 208 3.89 -2.71 -16.97
C GLN A 208 2.83 -3.04 -18.02
N GLU A 209 2.66 -4.32 -18.33
CA GLU A 209 1.54 -4.77 -19.14
C GLU A 209 0.21 -4.46 -18.48
N ALA A 210 -0.73 -3.98 -19.29
CA ALA A 210 -2.10 -3.77 -18.89
C ALA A 210 -2.77 -5.11 -18.57
N VAL A 211 -3.49 -5.14 -17.45
CA VAL A 211 -4.34 -6.26 -17.08
C VAL A 211 -5.77 -5.89 -17.43
N GLU A 212 -6.53 -6.82 -17.95
CA GLU A 212 -7.96 -6.63 -18.17
C GLU A 212 -8.66 -6.26 -16.86
N ILE A 213 -9.41 -5.17 -16.90
CA ILE A 213 -10.14 -4.68 -15.72
C ILE A 213 -11.55 -5.28 -15.76
N PRO A 214 -11.89 -6.16 -14.80
CA PRO A 214 -13.22 -6.75 -14.77
C PRO A 214 -14.28 -5.68 -14.49
N LYS A 215 -15.41 -5.78 -15.20
CA LYS A 215 -16.57 -4.95 -14.95
C LYS A 215 -17.72 -5.81 -14.45
N VAL A 216 -18.44 -5.31 -13.47
CA VAL A 216 -19.59 -5.98 -12.86
C VAL A 216 -20.74 -5.00 -12.75
N LYS A 217 -21.94 -5.46 -12.97
CA LYS A 217 -23.17 -4.65 -12.80
C LYS A 217 -23.43 -4.41 -11.32
N PHE A 218 -23.37 -3.15 -10.91
CA PHE A 218 -23.68 -2.72 -9.55
C PHE A 218 -24.99 -1.93 -9.50
N PRO A 219 -25.78 -2.15 -8.44
CA PRO A 219 -26.92 -1.30 -8.16
C PRO A 219 -26.44 0.05 -7.65
N VAL A 220 -26.86 1.11 -8.30
CA VAL A 220 -26.56 2.50 -7.93
C VAL A 220 -27.88 3.24 -7.72
N ALA A 221 -28.06 3.79 -6.51
CA ALA A 221 -29.22 4.61 -6.19
C ALA A 221 -28.95 6.06 -6.62
N LEU A 222 -29.58 6.48 -7.69
CA LEU A 222 -29.68 7.87 -8.16
C LEU A 222 -31.09 8.38 -7.91
N GLU A 223 -31.74 8.96 -8.91
CA GLU A 223 -33.19 9.27 -8.83
C GLU A 223 -34.04 7.98 -8.79
N SER A 224 -33.53 6.91 -9.39
CA SER A 224 -34.07 5.55 -9.34
C SER A 224 -32.91 4.54 -9.19
N LEU A 225 -33.26 3.30 -8.81
CA LEU A 225 -32.28 2.22 -8.78
C LEU A 225 -31.87 1.84 -10.21
N GLN A 226 -30.58 2.01 -10.54
CA GLN A 226 -30.02 1.66 -11.83
C GLN A 226 -28.90 0.64 -11.66
N TYR A 227 -28.68 -0.19 -12.68
CA TYR A 227 -27.57 -1.12 -12.73
C TYR A 227 -26.53 -0.63 -13.73
N ILE A 228 -25.32 -0.30 -13.25
CA ILE A 228 -24.24 0.27 -14.06
C ILE A 228 -23.04 -0.69 -14.04
N ASP A 229 -22.37 -0.83 -15.18
CA ASP A 229 -21.14 -1.59 -15.28
C ASP A 229 -19.97 -0.79 -14.69
N LEU A 230 -19.49 -1.22 -13.53
CA LEU A 230 -18.36 -0.61 -12.82
C LEU A 230 -17.15 -1.52 -12.86
N ALA A 231 -15.98 -0.91 -13.06
CA ALA A 231 -14.69 -1.56 -12.84
C ALA A 231 -14.54 -1.92 -11.37
N VAL A 232 -13.99 -3.10 -11.09
CA VAL A 232 -13.85 -3.64 -9.72
C VAL A 232 -12.41 -4.03 -9.47
N ASP A 233 -11.88 -3.68 -8.31
CA ASP A 233 -10.70 -4.32 -7.76
C ASP A 233 -10.94 -4.89 -6.36
N LEU A 234 -10.18 -5.92 -6.04
CA LEU A 234 -10.21 -6.60 -4.75
C LEU A 234 -8.82 -6.50 -4.13
N ASP A 235 -8.68 -5.63 -3.13
CA ASP A 235 -7.42 -5.45 -2.39
C ASP A 235 -7.41 -6.37 -1.15
N PRO A 236 -6.65 -7.48 -1.15
CA PRO A 236 -6.62 -8.36 0.01
C PRO A 236 -5.79 -7.75 1.14
N TYR A 237 -6.35 -7.71 2.34
CA TYR A 237 -5.57 -7.47 3.55
C TYR A 237 -4.75 -8.71 3.88
N LEU A 238 -3.43 -8.58 3.85
CA LEU A 238 -2.51 -9.67 4.14
C LEU A 238 -1.97 -9.57 5.57
N PHE A 239 -2.12 -10.65 6.32
CA PHE A 239 -1.60 -10.82 7.67
C PHE A 239 -0.66 -12.02 7.70
N ASN A 240 0.65 -11.76 7.82
CA ASN A 240 1.69 -12.79 7.72
C ASN A 240 1.57 -13.68 6.45
N GLY A 241 1.32 -13.04 5.30
CA GLY A 241 1.20 -13.72 4.01
C GLY A 241 -0.13 -14.44 3.77
N ARG A 242 -1.12 -14.27 4.64
CA ARG A 242 -2.46 -14.88 4.49
C ARG A 242 -3.53 -13.80 4.35
N ALA A 243 -4.42 -13.96 3.38
CA ALA A 243 -5.56 -13.07 3.23
C ALA A 243 -6.46 -13.13 4.47
N GLY A 244 -6.83 -11.97 4.96
CA GLY A 244 -7.64 -11.81 6.17
C GLY A 244 -8.95 -11.07 5.96
N GLY A 245 -9.17 -10.55 4.79
CA GLY A 245 -10.32 -9.78 4.34
C GLY A 245 -9.96 -9.06 3.06
N PHE A 246 -10.91 -8.30 2.52
CA PHE A 246 -10.74 -7.55 1.28
C PHE A 246 -11.27 -6.13 1.47
N MET A 247 -10.63 -5.20 0.79
CA MET A 247 -11.18 -3.90 0.46
C MET A 247 -11.57 -3.95 -1.00
N THR A 248 -12.86 -3.76 -1.30
CA THR A 248 -13.35 -3.76 -2.67
C THR A 248 -13.63 -2.33 -3.09
N ARG A 249 -13.04 -1.94 -4.21
CA ARG A 249 -13.27 -0.63 -4.84
C ARG A 249 -14.00 -0.81 -6.15
N VAL A 250 -14.89 0.12 -6.46
CA VAL A 250 -15.61 0.18 -7.73
C VAL A 250 -15.48 1.57 -8.34
N SER A 251 -15.44 1.66 -9.67
CA SER A 251 -15.36 2.94 -10.38
C SER A 251 -15.96 2.82 -11.79
N ALA A 252 -16.52 3.92 -12.26
CA ALA A 252 -16.92 4.05 -13.67
C ALA A 252 -15.68 4.23 -14.60
N GLU A 253 -14.56 4.68 -14.03
CA GLU A 253 -13.31 4.95 -14.75
C GLU A 253 -12.33 3.79 -14.65
N ALA A 254 -11.37 3.74 -15.59
CA ALA A 254 -10.32 2.73 -15.62
C ALA A 254 -9.30 2.89 -14.46
N LEU A 255 -9.18 4.08 -13.87
CA LEU A 255 -8.33 4.36 -12.75
C LEU A 255 -9.15 4.34 -11.47
N LEU A 256 -9.08 3.23 -10.73
CA LEU A 256 -9.78 3.03 -9.47
C LEU A 256 -9.10 3.82 -8.34
N ASN A 257 -9.46 5.09 -8.19
CA ASN A 257 -8.92 5.95 -7.15
C ASN A 257 -10.02 6.60 -6.31
N VAL A 258 -10.28 6.02 -5.16
CA VAL A 258 -11.28 6.53 -4.20
C VAL A 258 -10.86 7.90 -3.63
N THR A 259 -9.57 8.08 -3.39
CA THR A 259 -9.03 9.33 -2.79
C THR A 259 -9.15 10.53 -3.74
N ALA A 260 -9.12 10.31 -5.06
CA ALA A 260 -9.33 11.35 -6.07
C ALA A 260 -10.80 11.52 -6.49
N GLY A 261 -11.75 10.86 -5.84
CA GLY A 261 -13.17 10.98 -6.09
C GLY A 261 -13.70 10.14 -7.26
N ALA A 262 -12.85 9.34 -7.93
CA ALA A 262 -13.23 8.52 -9.09
C ALA A 262 -13.71 7.10 -8.71
N GLY A 263 -13.90 6.78 -7.43
CA GLY A 263 -14.30 5.45 -7.00
C GLY A 263 -15.00 5.42 -5.65
N SER A 264 -15.65 4.30 -5.37
CA SER A 264 -16.35 4.04 -4.11
C SER A 264 -15.87 2.74 -3.47
N LEU A 265 -15.96 2.69 -2.15
CA LEU A 265 -15.78 1.45 -1.38
C LEU A 265 -17.10 0.73 -1.26
N VAL A 266 -17.08 -0.59 -1.47
CA VAL A 266 -18.26 -1.43 -1.31
C VAL A 266 -17.96 -2.60 -0.35
N PRO A 267 -18.98 -3.10 0.39
CA PRO A 267 -18.82 -4.26 1.25
C PRO A 267 -18.45 -5.51 0.45
N THR A 268 -17.58 -6.34 1.03
CA THR A 268 -17.21 -7.64 0.47
C THR A 268 -17.75 -8.76 1.37
N PHE A 269 -18.52 -9.66 0.79
CA PHE A 269 -19.06 -10.83 1.47
C PHE A 269 -18.41 -12.09 0.89
N VAL A 270 -18.00 -12.99 1.76
CA VAL A 270 -17.57 -14.33 1.39
C VAL A 270 -18.79 -15.24 1.53
N ILE A 271 -19.23 -15.81 0.43
CA ILE A 271 -20.30 -16.82 0.40
C ILE A 271 -19.71 -18.19 0.12
N GLU A 272 -20.26 -19.23 0.74
CA GLU A 272 -19.94 -20.60 0.38
C GLU A 272 -20.59 -20.89 -0.98
N GLY A 273 -19.77 -21.19 -1.98
CA GLY A 273 -20.26 -21.62 -3.28
C GLY A 273 -20.74 -23.07 -3.19
N SER A 274 -21.88 -23.38 -3.78
CA SER A 274 -22.18 -24.78 -4.13
C SER A 274 -21.12 -25.26 -5.14
N ALA A 275 -20.41 -26.30 -4.76
CA ALA A 275 -19.40 -26.96 -5.61
C ALA A 275 -20.05 -27.52 -6.89
#